data_7d57cd41cc419ba082d10082e0f08157
#
_entry.id   7d57cd41cc419ba082d10082e0f08157
#
_cell.length_a   1.000
_cell.length_b   1.000
_cell.length_c   1.000
_cell.angle_alpha   90.00
_cell.angle_beta   90.00
_cell.angle_gamma   90.00
#
_symmetry.space_group_name_H-M   'P 1'
#
loop_
_entity.id
_entity.type
_entity.pdbx_description
1 polymer ?
#
loop_
_entity_poly.entity_id
_entity_poly.type
_entity_poly.pdbx_seq_one_letter_code
_entity_poly.pdbx_strand_id
1 'polypeptide(L)'
;MSVPLPKAGILDISPYVAGESGIPGVSRVIKLASNEGALGPSPKAMAAYTAQAETLHRYPDGSASALRAALAAAYGLDAERIVCGSGSDELLDLLARAYAGPGDEIIYTEHGFLMYPIAAKGVGATPVKVAEKNLHADVDALLERAGPKTKIIYLANPNNPTGTYLPDGEIKRLREGLPGHVLLVIDA
;
A
#
# COMPACT_ATOMS: atom_id res chain seq x y z
N MET A 1 36.81 6.49 14.91
CA MET A 1 35.94 7.16 13.94
C MET A 1 34.53 6.62 14.17
N SER A 2 33.53 7.48 14.42
CA SER A 2 32.13 7.04 14.55
C SER A 2 31.58 6.70 13.16
N VAL A 3 30.98 5.52 13.03
CA VAL A 3 30.29 5.12 11.80
C VAL A 3 28.88 5.68 11.84
N PRO A 4 28.30 6.21 10.74
CA PRO A 4 26.91 6.61 10.68
C PRO A 4 25.99 5.43 11.03
N LEU A 5 25.05 5.67 11.93
CA LEU A 5 24.05 4.67 12.33
C LEU A 5 22.69 5.01 11.72
N PRO A 6 21.93 4.02 11.24
CA PRO A 6 20.56 4.25 10.77
C PRO A 6 19.65 4.66 11.94
N LYS A 7 18.48 5.21 11.60
CA LYS A 7 17.42 5.48 12.60
C LYS A 7 17.01 4.19 13.30
N ALA A 8 16.50 4.33 14.52
CA ALA A 8 15.92 3.20 15.26
C ALA A 8 14.81 2.50 14.44
N GLY A 9 14.76 1.18 14.50
CA GLY A 9 13.79 0.36 13.77
C GLY A 9 14.19 -0.02 12.34
N ILE A 10 15.13 0.70 11.70
CA ILE A 10 15.54 0.38 10.31
C ILE A 10 16.18 -1.02 10.22
N LEU A 11 17.03 -1.36 11.18
CA LEU A 11 17.70 -2.68 11.20
C LEU A 11 16.76 -3.81 11.62
N ASP A 12 15.58 -3.49 12.14
CA ASP A 12 14.54 -4.47 12.50
C ASP A 12 13.58 -4.76 11.34
N ILE A 13 13.77 -4.12 10.18
CA ILE A 13 12.99 -4.39 8.99
C ILE A 13 13.48 -5.70 8.37
N SER A 14 12.57 -6.70 8.30
CA SER A 14 12.82 -7.89 7.49
C SER A 14 12.65 -7.53 6.02
N PRO A 15 13.62 -7.87 5.14
CA PRO A 15 13.46 -7.63 3.71
C PRO A 15 12.19 -8.30 3.16
N TYR A 16 11.54 -7.62 2.22
CA TYR A 16 10.44 -8.22 1.47
C TYR A 16 10.97 -9.39 0.63
N VAL A 17 10.35 -10.55 0.78
CA VAL A 17 10.65 -11.73 -0.03
C VAL A 17 9.55 -11.89 -1.08
N ALA A 18 9.90 -11.65 -2.34
CA ALA A 18 8.97 -11.83 -3.45
C ALA A 18 8.68 -13.32 -3.68
N GLY A 19 7.53 -13.62 -4.29
CA GLY A 19 7.21 -14.98 -4.72
C GLY A 19 8.22 -15.51 -5.74
N GLU A 20 8.56 -16.81 -5.65
CA GLU A 20 9.51 -17.46 -6.54
C GLU A 20 9.03 -17.44 -7.99
N SER A 21 9.96 -17.15 -8.91
CA SER A 21 9.67 -17.10 -10.36
C SER A 21 10.31 -18.27 -11.13
N GLY A 22 11.14 -19.08 -10.47
CA GLY A 22 11.84 -20.21 -11.07
C GLY A 22 12.05 -21.33 -10.07
N ILE A 23 12.00 -22.57 -10.56
CA ILE A 23 12.30 -23.78 -9.78
C ILE A 23 13.45 -24.48 -10.48
N PRO A 24 14.60 -24.74 -9.80
CA PRO A 24 15.73 -25.45 -10.40
C PRO A 24 15.30 -26.81 -10.98
N GLY A 25 15.69 -27.07 -12.24
CA GLY A 25 15.39 -28.33 -12.94
C GLY A 25 13.98 -28.43 -13.55
N VAL A 26 13.14 -27.38 -13.43
CA VAL A 26 11.80 -27.34 -14.04
C VAL A 26 11.82 -26.44 -15.26
N SER A 27 11.53 -27.02 -16.45
CA SER A 27 11.56 -26.28 -17.72
C SER A 27 10.36 -25.34 -17.93
N ARG A 28 9.22 -25.63 -17.27
CA ARG A 28 8.00 -24.80 -17.33
C ARG A 28 7.43 -24.64 -15.93
N VAL A 29 7.60 -23.44 -15.38
CA VAL A 29 7.03 -23.06 -14.09
C VAL A 29 5.68 -22.38 -14.31
N ILE A 30 4.65 -22.82 -13.59
CA ILE A 30 3.37 -22.09 -13.50
C ILE A 30 3.44 -21.23 -12.27
N LYS A 31 3.67 -19.93 -12.46
CA LYS A 31 3.75 -18.96 -11.36
C LYS A 31 2.35 -18.54 -10.94
N LEU A 32 1.99 -18.82 -9.69
CA LEU A 32 0.72 -18.43 -9.06
C LEU A 32 0.93 -17.46 -7.90
N ALA A 33 2.14 -16.86 -7.84
CA ALA A 33 2.53 -15.88 -6.82
C ALA A 33 2.54 -14.46 -7.38
N SER A 34 2.57 -13.47 -6.46
CA SER A 34 2.74 -12.03 -6.77
C SER A 34 1.56 -11.38 -7.51
N ASN A 35 0.39 -12.02 -7.54
CA ASN A 35 -0.84 -11.51 -8.17
C ASN A 35 -0.64 -11.07 -9.64
N GLU A 36 0.26 -11.74 -10.38
CA GLU A 36 0.51 -11.46 -11.78
C GLU A 36 -0.69 -11.84 -12.66
N GLY A 37 -1.03 -10.97 -13.62
CA GLY A 37 -2.11 -11.21 -14.56
C GLY A 37 -1.76 -12.29 -15.59
N ALA A 38 -2.48 -13.42 -15.60
CA ALA A 38 -2.24 -14.54 -16.49
C ALA A 38 -2.49 -14.21 -17.98
N LEU A 39 -3.27 -13.16 -18.28
CA LEU A 39 -3.64 -12.76 -19.64
C LEU A 39 -2.63 -11.82 -20.31
N GLY A 40 -1.61 -11.38 -19.57
CA GLY A 40 -0.66 -10.39 -20.05
C GLY A 40 -1.24 -8.96 -20.16
N PRO A 41 -0.48 -8.01 -20.70
CA PRO A 41 -0.89 -6.62 -20.82
C PRO A 41 -1.92 -6.41 -21.92
N SER A 42 -2.76 -5.37 -21.78
CA SER A 42 -3.67 -4.94 -22.84
C SER A 42 -2.91 -4.59 -24.12
N PRO A 43 -3.40 -5.00 -25.31
CA PRO A 43 -2.81 -4.59 -26.60
C PRO A 43 -2.72 -3.07 -26.77
N LYS A 44 -3.70 -2.32 -26.24
CA LYS A 44 -3.68 -0.85 -26.25
C LYS A 44 -2.57 -0.29 -25.35
N ALA A 45 -2.34 -0.89 -24.18
CA ALA A 45 -1.25 -0.49 -23.30
C ALA A 45 0.11 -0.74 -23.97
N MET A 46 0.29 -1.90 -24.62
CA MET A 46 1.51 -2.22 -25.37
C MET A 46 1.76 -1.24 -26.53
N ALA A 47 0.73 -0.89 -27.28
CA ALA A 47 0.84 0.09 -28.35
C ALA A 47 1.24 1.48 -27.80
N ALA A 48 0.62 1.93 -26.71
CA ALA A 48 0.96 3.20 -26.06
C ALA A 48 2.40 3.19 -25.53
N TYR A 49 2.84 2.11 -24.88
CA TYR A 49 4.23 1.96 -24.43
C TYR A 49 5.23 2.07 -25.58
N THR A 50 4.99 1.33 -26.66
CA THR A 50 5.85 1.34 -27.86
C THR A 50 5.94 2.73 -28.47
N ALA A 51 4.83 3.46 -28.55
CA ALA A 51 4.80 4.83 -29.07
C ALA A 51 5.60 5.84 -28.24
N GLN A 52 5.81 5.55 -26.95
CA GLN A 52 6.61 6.42 -26.06
C GLN A 52 8.13 6.18 -26.21
N ALA A 53 8.58 5.11 -26.85
CA ALA A 53 10.00 4.76 -26.92
C ALA A 53 10.87 5.90 -27.48
N GLU A 54 10.37 6.65 -28.49
CA GLU A 54 11.08 7.75 -29.11
C GLU A 54 11.19 9.00 -28.22
N THR A 55 10.40 9.07 -27.13
CA THR A 55 10.33 10.24 -26.23
C THR A 55 10.97 10.01 -24.87
N LEU A 56 11.54 8.82 -24.61
CA LEU A 56 12.15 8.43 -23.32
C LEU A 56 13.28 9.37 -22.84
N HIS A 57 13.90 10.10 -23.78
CA HIS A 57 14.95 11.10 -23.45
C HIS A 57 14.40 12.40 -22.88
N ARG A 58 13.08 12.60 -22.86
CA ARG A 58 12.44 13.82 -22.37
C ARG A 58 12.17 13.71 -20.88
N TYR A 59 12.27 14.84 -20.18
CA TYR A 59 11.89 14.90 -18.78
C TYR A 59 10.39 14.63 -18.59
N PRO A 60 10.00 13.74 -17.67
CA PRO A 60 8.59 13.42 -17.45
C PRO A 60 7.83 14.58 -16.80
N ASP A 61 6.51 14.60 -17.01
CA ASP A 61 5.61 15.49 -16.26
C ASP A 61 5.51 15.00 -14.80
N GLY A 62 6.15 15.73 -13.88
CA GLY A 62 6.17 15.41 -12.45
C GLY A 62 4.79 15.49 -11.77
N SER A 63 3.81 16.13 -12.39
CA SER A 63 2.43 16.19 -11.89
C SER A 63 1.56 15.03 -12.35
N ALA A 64 2.04 14.19 -13.28
CA ALA A 64 1.28 13.11 -13.92
C ALA A 64 -0.09 13.59 -14.47
N SER A 65 -0.16 14.81 -15.02
CA SER A 65 -1.41 15.49 -15.38
C SER A 65 -2.30 14.67 -16.31
N ALA A 66 -1.71 14.05 -17.33
CA ALA A 66 -2.45 13.20 -18.29
C ALA A 66 -3.06 11.97 -17.60
N LEU A 67 -2.34 11.31 -16.71
CA LEU A 67 -2.84 10.15 -15.97
C LEU A 67 -3.95 10.56 -14.99
N ARG A 68 -3.75 11.63 -14.23
CA ARG A 68 -4.76 12.18 -13.30
C ARG A 68 -6.06 12.53 -14.03
N ALA A 69 -5.97 13.22 -15.18
CA ALA A 69 -7.12 13.55 -15.99
C ALA A 69 -7.85 12.30 -16.53
N ALA A 70 -7.10 11.29 -17.00
CA ALA A 70 -7.68 10.04 -17.47
C ALA A 70 -8.38 9.25 -16.35
N LEU A 71 -7.79 9.17 -15.17
CA LEU A 71 -8.40 8.53 -13.98
C LEU A 71 -9.66 9.29 -13.56
N ALA A 72 -9.60 10.61 -13.48
CA ALA A 72 -10.75 11.43 -13.13
C ALA A 72 -11.92 11.21 -14.10
N ALA A 73 -11.66 11.18 -15.40
CA ALA A 73 -12.68 10.92 -16.42
C ALA A 73 -13.25 9.50 -16.35
N ALA A 74 -12.39 8.49 -16.11
CA ALA A 74 -12.80 7.08 -16.07
C ALA A 74 -13.66 6.73 -14.86
N TYR A 75 -13.36 7.33 -13.71
CA TYR A 75 -13.98 6.98 -12.40
C TYR A 75 -14.87 8.07 -11.82
N GLY A 76 -15.05 9.20 -12.50
CA GLY A 76 -15.85 10.31 -11.99
C GLY A 76 -15.23 11.00 -10.78
N LEU A 77 -13.88 11.06 -10.70
CA LEU A 77 -13.14 11.63 -9.60
C LEU A 77 -12.70 13.07 -9.91
N ASP A 78 -12.29 13.78 -8.87
CA ASP A 78 -11.65 15.10 -9.00
C ASP A 78 -10.14 14.91 -9.25
N ALA A 79 -9.64 15.35 -10.41
CA ALA A 79 -8.23 15.25 -10.77
C ALA A 79 -7.30 15.94 -9.76
N GLU A 80 -7.76 17.01 -9.08
CA GLU A 80 -6.98 17.72 -8.07
C GLU A 80 -6.83 16.92 -6.75
N ARG A 81 -7.58 15.84 -6.60
CA ARG A 81 -7.50 14.91 -5.45
C ARG A 81 -6.77 13.61 -5.77
N ILE A 82 -6.14 13.53 -6.92
CA ILE A 82 -5.39 12.33 -7.35
C ILE A 82 -3.90 12.61 -7.21
N VAL A 83 -3.20 11.74 -6.50
CA VAL A 83 -1.73 11.68 -6.43
C VAL A 83 -1.28 10.37 -7.06
N CYS A 84 -0.30 10.44 -7.96
CA CYS A 84 0.28 9.28 -8.61
C CYS A 84 1.67 8.98 -8.04
N GLY A 85 2.01 7.70 -7.97
CA GLY A 85 3.31 7.20 -7.53
C GLY A 85 3.71 5.93 -8.28
N SER A 86 4.87 5.40 -7.96
CA SER A 86 5.37 4.12 -8.48
C SER A 86 4.68 2.94 -7.78
N GLY A 87 3.39 2.76 -8.05
CA GLY A 87 2.53 1.81 -7.37
C GLY A 87 2.04 2.30 -6.00
N SER A 88 1.27 1.44 -5.32
CA SER A 88 0.75 1.75 -3.98
C SER A 88 1.86 1.82 -2.92
N ASP A 89 2.93 1.05 -3.07
CA ASP A 89 4.04 1.02 -2.09
C ASP A 89 4.64 2.41 -1.84
N GLU A 90 4.89 3.18 -2.91
CA GLU A 90 5.39 4.55 -2.77
C GLU A 90 4.36 5.45 -2.07
N LEU A 91 3.07 5.32 -2.40
CA LEU A 91 2.02 6.12 -1.78
C LEU A 91 1.85 5.80 -0.30
N LEU A 92 1.95 4.52 0.09
CA LEU A 92 1.91 4.10 1.49
C LEU A 92 3.09 4.69 2.28
N ASP A 93 4.31 4.63 1.73
CA ASP A 93 5.50 5.22 2.35
C ASP A 93 5.39 6.76 2.45
N LEU A 94 4.91 7.44 1.41
CA LEU A 94 4.69 8.87 1.42
C LEU A 94 3.65 9.30 2.48
N LEU A 95 2.56 8.53 2.64
CA LEU A 95 1.57 8.80 3.68
C LEU A 95 2.17 8.58 5.08
N ALA A 96 2.95 7.52 5.29
CA ALA A 96 3.65 7.32 6.55
C ALA A 96 4.58 8.48 6.88
N ARG A 97 5.37 8.97 5.91
CA ARG A 97 6.26 10.12 6.07
C ARG A 97 5.54 11.43 6.34
N ALA A 98 4.35 11.61 5.75
CA ALA A 98 3.59 12.85 5.90
C ALA A 98 2.85 12.94 7.24
N TYR A 99 2.43 11.81 7.82
CA TYR A 99 1.50 11.80 8.95
C TYR A 99 2.04 11.15 10.22
N ALA A 100 3.14 10.37 10.18
CA ALA A 100 3.65 9.65 11.33
C ALA A 100 5.17 9.78 11.51
N GLY A 101 5.63 9.52 12.74
CA GLY A 101 7.03 9.57 13.11
C GLY A 101 7.31 8.88 14.44
N PRO A 102 8.49 9.11 15.04
CA PRO A 102 8.84 8.53 16.34
C PRO A 102 7.82 8.88 17.43
N GLY A 103 7.32 7.86 18.13
CA GLY A 103 6.30 8.01 19.19
C GLY A 103 4.86 7.84 18.70
N ASP A 104 4.63 7.85 17.39
CA ASP A 104 3.33 7.58 16.78
C ASP A 104 3.13 6.09 16.49
N GLU A 105 1.88 5.70 16.23
CA GLU A 105 1.48 4.34 15.91
C GLU A 105 0.80 4.29 14.53
N ILE A 106 1.14 3.25 13.76
CA ILE A 106 0.47 2.87 12.51
C ILE A 106 -0.15 1.50 12.71
N ILE A 107 -1.47 1.42 12.62
CA ILE A 107 -2.26 0.20 12.82
C ILE A 107 -2.46 -0.51 11.48
N TYR A 108 -2.46 -1.84 11.50
CA TYR A 108 -2.79 -2.72 10.37
C TYR A 108 -3.29 -4.08 10.88
N THR A 109 -3.93 -4.87 10.02
CA THR A 109 -4.47 -6.18 10.38
C THR A 109 -3.41 -7.28 10.36
N GLU A 110 -3.63 -8.37 11.09
CA GLU A 110 -2.65 -9.45 11.32
C GLU A 110 -2.10 -10.05 10.04
N HIS A 111 -2.96 -10.29 9.04
CA HIS A 111 -2.60 -10.79 7.72
C HIS A 111 -2.64 -9.68 6.66
N GLY A 112 -2.42 -8.43 7.07
CA GLY A 112 -2.32 -7.29 6.16
C GLY A 112 -1.04 -7.31 5.32
N PHE A 113 -1.01 -6.48 4.30
CA PHE A 113 0.11 -6.39 3.37
C PHE A 113 1.42 -6.03 4.08
N LEU A 114 2.50 -6.74 3.73
CA LEU A 114 3.80 -6.65 4.42
C LEU A 114 4.45 -5.25 4.36
N MET A 115 4.05 -4.40 3.42
CA MET A 115 4.57 -3.04 3.32
C MET A 115 4.12 -2.14 4.47
N TYR A 116 2.99 -2.40 5.13
CA TYR A 116 2.49 -1.56 6.21
C TYR A 116 3.46 -1.47 7.41
N PRO A 117 3.92 -2.58 8.00
CA PRO A 117 4.92 -2.50 9.07
C PRO A 117 6.28 -1.99 8.58
N ILE A 118 6.65 -2.20 7.31
CA ILE A 118 7.88 -1.67 6.72
C ILE A 118 7.81 -0.15 6.66
N ALA A 119 6.74 0.43 6.12
CA ALA A 119 6.53 1.87 6.05
C ALA A 119 6.52 2.51 7.46
N ALA A 120 5.84 1.89 8.43
CA ALA A 120 5.82 2.35 9.81
C ALA A 120 7.23 2.44 10.42
N LYS A 121 8.01 1.35 10.32
CA LYS A 121 9.39 1.31 10.82
C LYS A 121 10.30 2.29 10.07
N GLY A 122 10.09 2.47 8.78
CA GLY A 122 10.87 3.39 7.93
C GLY A 122 10.83 4.84 8.41
N VAL A 123 9.72 5.26 9.01
CA VAL A 123 9.55 6.61 9.59
C VAL A 123 9.82 6.66 11.11
N GLY A 124 10.13 5.52 11.73
CA GLY A 124 10.35 5.40 13.18
C GLY A 124 9.07 5.35 14.00
N ALA A 125 7.91 5.15 13.37
CA ALA A 125 6.66 4.89 14.04
C ALA A 125 6.56 3.43 14.51
N THR A 126 5.70 3.16 15.49
CA THR A 126 5.45 1.82 15.99
C THR A 126 4.40 1.12 15.13
N PRO A 127 4.73 0.01 14.44
CA PRO A 127 3.75 -0.81 13.75
C PRO A 127 2.91 -1.57 14.78
N VAL A 128 1.59 -1.45 14.68
CA VAL A 128 0.64 -2.07 15.61
C VAL A 128 -0.25 -3.04 14.85
N LYS A 129 -0.04 -4.31 15.11
CA LYS A 129 -0.83 -5.38 14.51
C LYS A 129 -2.11 -5.62 15.31
N VAL A 130 -3.25 -5.68 14.63
CA VAL A 130 -4.55 -5.99 15.23
C VAL A 130 -5.03 -7.35 14.74
N ALA A 131 -5.51 -8.17 15.68
CA ALA A 131 -6.03 -9.51 15.37
C ALA A 131 -7.26 -9.45 14.47
N GLU A 132 -7.47 -10.52 13.72
CA GLU A 132 -8.57 -10.71 12.78
C GLU A 132 -9.54 -11.77 13.29
N LYS A 133 -10.77 -11.75 12.80
CA LYS A 133 -11.76 -12.82 13.01
C LYS A 133 -11.95 -13.61 11.72
N ASN A 134 -11.56 -14.89 11.72
CA ASN A 134 -11.67 -15.76 10.54
C ASN A 134 -11.01 -15.14 9.28
N LEU A 135 -9.81 -14.59 9.43
CA LEU A 135 -9.06 -13.88 8.37
C LEU A 135 -9.74 -12.60 7.83
N HIS A 136 -10.78 -12.11 8.48
CA HIS A 136 -11.40 -10.83 8.19
C HIS A 136 -10.94 -9.77 9.18
N ALA A 137 -10.72 -8.55 8.72
CA ALA A 137 -10.47 -7.43 9.59
C ALA A 137 -11.60 -7.26 10.61
N ASP A 138 -11.26 -7.14 11.89
CA ASP A 138 -12.20 -6.90 12.98
C ASP A 138 -12.31 -5.41 13.27
N VAL A 139 -13.41 -4.81 12.85
CA VAL A 139 -13.64 -3.37 13.02
C VAL A 139 -13.71 -2.98 14.49
N ASP A 140 -14.27 -3.83 15.36
CA ASP A 140 -14.34 -3.54 16.79
C ASP A 140 -12.92 -3.51 17.39
N ALA A 141 -12.09 -4.48 17.05
CA ALA A 141 -10.70 -4.52 17.49
C ALA A 141 -9.86 -3.34 16.97
N LEU A 142 -10.08 -2.91 15.72
CA LEU A 142 -9.43 -1.74 15.14
C LEU A 142 -9.83 -0.46 15.89
N LEU A 143 -11.13 -0.29 16.20
CA LEU A 143 -11.65 0.86 16.93
C LEU A 143 -11.15 0.88 18.38
N GLU A 144 -11.15 -0.26 19.07
CA GLU A 144 -10.64 -0.39 20.44
C GLU A 144 -9.16 -0.05 20.53
N ARG A 145 -8.38 -0.46 19.50
CA ARG A 145 -6.92 -0.23 19.48
C ARG A 145 -6.53 1.20 19.09
N ALA A 146 -7.39 1.90 18.35
CA ALA A 146 -7.11 3.26 17.93
C ALA A 146 -7.11 4.24 19.11
N GLY A 147 -5.99 4.92 19.31
CA GLY A 147 -5.76 5.80 20.45
C GLY A 147 -5.09 7.14 20.07
N PRO A 148 -4.69 7.94 21.08
CA PRO A 148 -4.09 9.26 20.83
C PRO A 148 -2.79 9.24 20.03
N LYS A 149 -2.05 8.13 20.05
CA LYS A 149 -0.82 7.94 19.28
C LYS A 149 -1.06 7.44 17.86
N THR A 150 -2.25 6.93 17.57
CA THR A 150 -2.57 6.39 16.25
C THR A 150 -2.66 7.52 15.24
N LYS A 151 -1.89 7.42 14.15
CA LYS A 151 -1.90 8.38 13.04
C LYS A 151 -2.54 7.81 11.80
N ILE A 152 -2.27 6.54 11.51
CA ILE A 152 -2.73 5.88 10.30
C ILE A 152 -3.28 4.50 10.65
N ILE A 153 -4.35 4.11 9.98
CA ILE A 153 -4.78 2.72 9.84
C ILE A 153 -4.67 2.36 8.38
N TYR A 154 -3.84 1.36 8.06
CA TYR A 154 -3.80 0.73 6.74
C TYR A 154 -4.73 -0.48 6.73
N LEU A 155 -5.65 -0.51 5.79
CA LEU A 155 -6.62 -1.58 5.61
C LEU A 155 -6.71 -1.98 4.14
N ALA A 156 -6.20 -3.18 3.81
CA ALA A 156 -6.41 -3.74 2.48
C ALA A 156 -7.85 -4.25 2.35
N ASN A 157 -8.56 -3.85 1.29
CA ASN A 157 -9.93 -4.30 1.03
C ASN A 157 -10.27 -4.33 -0.47
N PRO A 158 -10.33 -5.52 -1.10
CA PRO A 158 -10.14 -6.86 -0.53
C PRO A 158 -8.75 -7.07 0.07
N ASN A 159 -8.66 -7.86 1.16
CA ASN A 159 -7.39 -8.05 1.85
C ASN A 159 -6.38 -8.85 1.01
N ASN A 160 -5.15 -8.38 0.96
CA ASN A 160 -4.00 -9.09 0.43
C ASN A 160 -3.15 -9.62 1.62
N PRO A 161 -2.96 -10.98 1.80
CA PRO A 161 -3.16 -12.04 0.80
C PRO A 161 -4.45 -12.86 0.97
N THR A 162 -5.29 -12.64 1.96
CA THR A 162 -6.39 -13.54 2.33
C THR A 162 -7.56 -13.52 1.33
N GLY A 163 -7.72 -12.44 0.55
CA GLY A 163 -8.84 -12.24 -0.35
C GLY A 163 -10.17 -11.94 0.36
N THR A 164 -10.15 -11.80 1.68
CA THR A 164 -11.35 -11.48 2.47
C THR A 164 -11.77 -10.03 2.28
N TYR A 165 -13.06 -9.76 2.44
CA TYR A 165 -13.66 -8.48 2.11
C TYR A 165 -14.53 -7.96 3.26
N LEU A 166 -14.36 -6.67 3.58
CA LEU A 166 -15.26 -5.94 4.46
C LEU A 166 -16.33 -5.21 3.63
N PRO A 167 -17.62 -5.39 3.95
CA PRO A 167 -18.70 -4.62 3.30
C PRO A 167 -18.57 -3.11 3.56
N ASP A 168 -19.08 -2.30 2.64
CA ASP A 168 -19.05 -0.83 2.72
C ASP A 168 -19.59 -0.28 4.05
N GLY A 169 -20.63 -0.92 4.61
CA GLY A 169 -21.18 -0.56 5.91
C GLY A 169 -20.17 -0.67 7.06
N GLU A 170 -19.30 -1.68 7.02
CA GLU A 170 -18.25 -1.87 8.03
C GLU A 170 -17.09 -0.88 7.85
N ILE A 171 -16.73 -0.55 6.60
CA ILE A 171 -15.75 0.50 6.31
C ILE A 171 -16.26 1.86 6.79
N LYS A 172 -17.54 2.16 6.53
CA LYS A 172 -18.18 3.38 7.00
C LYS A 172 -18.21 3.43 8.53
N ARG A 173 -18.61 2.33 9.19
CA ARG A 173 -18.62 2.21 10.66
C ARG A 173 -17.21 2.44 11.23
N LEU A 174 -16.18 1.85 10.62
CA LEU A 174 -14.79 2.09 11.01
C LEU A 174 -14.44 3.57 10.90
N ARG A 175 -14.70 4.19 9.76
CA ARG A 175 -14.37 5.62 9.54
C ARG A 175 -15.11 6.55 10.51
N GLU A 176 -16.37 6.30 10.78
CA GLU A 176 -17.19 7.10 11.70
C GLU A 176 -16.80 6.93 13.17
N GLY A 177 -16.32 5.73 13.55
CA GLY A 177 -15.87 5.43 14.92
C GLY A 177 -14.45 5.90 15.22
N LEU A 178 -13.63 6.20 14.22
CA LEU A 178 -12.25 6.63 14.41
C LEU A 178 -12.15 8.09 14.88
N PRO A 179 -11.19 8.40 15.77
CA PRO A 179 -10.88 9.78 16.11
C PRO A 179 -10.52 10.60 14.86
N GLY A 180 -10.94 11.88 14.83
CA GLY A 180 -10.78 12.75 13.66
C GLY A 180 -9.33 12.98 13.20
N HIS A 181 -8.35 12.72 14.07
CA HIS A 181 -6.92 12.84 13.77
C HIS A 181 -6.31 11.58 13.12
N VAL A 182 -7.07 10.48 13.02
CA VAL A 182 -6.59 9.23 12.42
C VAL A 182 -6.92 9.18 10.94
N LEU A 183 -5.91 8.98 10.12
CA LEU A 183 -6.05 8.75 8.69
C LEU A 183 -6.38 7.28 8.43
N LEU A 184 -7.54 7.00 7.84
CA LEU A 184 -7.89 5.67 7.34
C LEU A 184 -7.49 5.59 5.86
N VAL A 185 -6.63 4.64 5.54
CA VAL A 185 -6.17 4.35 4.17
C VAL A 185 -6.74 3.01 3.76
N ILE A 186 -7.57 3.00 2.73
CA ILE A 186 -8.07 1.78 2.10
C ILE A 186 -7.18 1.48 0.89
N ASP A 187 -6.51 0.33 0.95
CA ASP A 187 -5.64 -0.19 -0.12
C ASP A 187 -6.45 -1.24 -0.90
N ALA A 188 -6.77 -0.96 -2.18
CA ALA A 188 -7.72 -1.75 -3.00
C ALA A 188 -7.12 -2.19 -4.34
#